data_35cd6201bb9799b08590ce4ba19b793a
#
_entry.id   35cd6201bb9799b08590ce4ba19b793a
#
_cell.length_a   1.000
_cell.length_b   1.000
_cell.length_c   1.000
_cell.angle_alpha   90.00
_cell.angle_beta   90.00
_cell.angle_gamma   90.00
#
_symmetry.space_group_name_H-M   'P 1'
#
loop_
_entity.id
_entity.type
_entity.pdbx_description
1 polymer ?
#
loop_
_entity_poly.entity_id
_entity_poly.type
_entity_poly.pdbx_seq_one_letter_code
_entity_poly.pdbx_strand_id
1 'polypeptide(L)'
;DYKQKELAYQQELVKAVESANQANTAKTDFLNRMSHDIRTPLNGILGMLDIAQKNETNPKALLECHEKMRTAAFHLKALVNDVLDMQRMETDRFFLEQIPFDIREILDNCWSMLEAQASRLDITLKKIKPGSLKYPYLIGSPLHIRQIFMNLLSNAIKYNKPGGSISVHAKIIR
;
A
#
# COMPACT_ATOMS: atom_id res chain seq x y z
N ASP A 1 -20.67 40.80 25.96
CA ASP A 1 -19.99 40.76 24.67
C ASP A 1 -18.54 40.27 24.72
N TYR A 2 -17.70 40.81 25.62
CA TYR A 2 -16.32 40.37 25.79
C TYR A 2 -16.24 38.94 26.35
N LYS A 3 -17.06 38.61 27.35
CA LYS A 3 -17.13 37.26 27.94
C LYS A 3 -17.55 36.15 26.91
N GLN A 4 -18.42 36.50 25.98
CA GLN A 4 -18.85 35.53 24.96
C GLN A 4 -17.72 35.23 23.96
N LYS A 5 -16.94 36.25 23.58
CA LYS A 5 -15.77 36.07 22.72
C LYS A 5 -14.68 35.26 23.42
N GLU A 6 -14.44 35.51 24.69
CA GLU A 6 -13.44 34.76 25.48
C GLU A 6 -13.85 33.31 25.65
N LEU A 7 -15.14 33.01 25.92
CA LEU A 7 -15.65 31.66 26.01
C LEU A 7 -15.56 30.91 24.68
N ALA A 8 -15.88 31.57 23.56
CA ALA A 8 -15.74 31.00 22.24
C ALA A 8 -14.27 30.66 21.92
N TYR A 9 -13.34 31.58 22.25
CA TYR A 9 -11.91 31.34 22.06
C TYR A 9 -11.39 30.17 22.91
N GLN A 10 -11.82 30.09 24.17
CA GLN A 10 -11.47 28.97 25.05
C GLN A 10 -12.00 27.60 24.49
N GLN A 11 -13.24 27.59 23.96
CA GLN A 11 -13.81 26.38 23.34
C GLN A 11 -13.05 25.98 22.08
N GLU A 12 -12.64 26.95 21.28
CA GLU A 12 -11.83 26.69 20.08
C GLU A 12 -10.44 26.14 20.44
N LEU A 13 -9.81 26.72 21.46
CA LEU A 13 -8.52 26.26 21.97
C LEU A 13 -8.61 24.81 22.50
N VAL A 14 -9.64 24.49 23.27
CA VAL A 14 -9.85 23.12 23.78
C VAL A 14 -10.01 22.14 22.64
N LYS A 15 -10.83 22.45 21.63
CA LYS A 15 -10.99 21.60 20.43
C LYS A 15 -9.68 21.43 19.65
N ALA A 16 -8.89 22.49 19.53
CA ALA A 16 -7.60 22.41 18.84
C ALA A 16 -6.62 21.52 19.61
N VAL A 17 -6.56 21.62 20.94
CA VAL A 17 -5.73 20.79 21.80
C VAL A 17 -6.18 19.33 21.75
N GLU A 18 -7.49 19.05 21.80
CA GLU A 18 -8.03 17.70 21.68
C GLU A 18 -7.69 17.07 20.32
N SER A 19 -7.86 17.83 19.23
CA SER A 19 -7.51 17.37 17.88
C SER A 19 -6.01 17.09 17.75
N ALA A 20 -5.15 17.97 18.29
CA ALA A 20 -3.70 17.78 18.30
C ALA A 20 -3.29 16.52 19.11
N ASN A 21 -3.92 16.30 20.26
CA ASN A 21 -3.66 15.13 21.08
C ASN A 21 -4.11 13.82 20.39
N GLN A 22 -5.27 13.83 19.74
CA GLN A 22 -5.74 12.69 18.95
C GLN A 22 -4.78 12.37 17.80
N ALA A 23 -4.33 13.39 17.06
CA ALA A 23 -3.36 13.21 15.99
C ALA A 23 -2.02 12.65 16.51
N ASN A 24 -1.52 13.13 17.64
CA ASN A 24 -0.29 12.66 18.25
C ASN A 24 -0.40 11.22 18.76
N THR A 25 -1.54 10.86 19.36
CA THR A 25 -1.82 9.47 19.78
C THR A 25 -1.86 8.53 18.57
N ALA A 26 -2.58 8.90 17.51
CA ALA A 26 -2.66 8.11 16.27
C ALA A 26 -1.26 7.93 15.64
N LYS A 27 -0.42 8.98 15.67
CA LYS A 27 0.97 8.91 15.19
C LYS A 27 1.81 7.94 16.02
N THR A 28 1.69 7.97 17.33
CA THR A 28 2.41 7.06 18.23
C THR A 28 1.99 5.61 18.01
N ASP A 29 0.69 5.36 17.90
CA ASP A 29 0.14 4.04 17.62
C ASP A 29 0.58 3.50 16.26
N PHE A 30 0.65 4.38 15.26
CA PHE A 30 1.17 4.04 13.94
C PHE A 30 2.64 3.62 14.01
N LEU A 31 3.50 4.41 14.67
CA LEU A 31 4.93 4.08 14.82
C LEU A 31 5.15 2.77 15.57
N ASN A 32 4.36 2.49 16.60
CA ASN A 32 4.43 1.25 17.34
C ASN A 32 4.06 0.04 16.47
N ARG A 33 2.99 0.15 15.67
CA ARG A 33 2.60 -0.89 14.70
C ARG A 33 3.67 -1.08 13.62
N MET A 34 4.19 0.01 13.06
CA MET A 34 5.25 -0.06 12.06
C MET A 34 6.52 -0.73 12.61
N SER A 35 6.88 -0.44 13.86
CA SER A 35 8.03 -1.10 14.51
C SER A 35 7.82 -2.60 14.62
N HIS A 36 6.62 -3.05 14.95
CA HIS A 36 6.27 -4.46 14.99
C HIS A 36 6.30 -5.10 13.59
N ASP A 37 5.69 -4.43 12.62
CA ASP A 37 5.55 -4.93 11.25
C ASP A 37 6.89 -4.97 10.48
N ILE A 38 7.83 -4.09 10.83
CA ILE A 38 9.24 -4.13 10.35
C ILE A 38 10.00 -5.27 11.01
N ARG A 39 9.80 -5.50 12.31
CA ARG A 39 10.54 -6.54 13.07
C ARG A 39 10.19 -7.95 12.58
N THR A 40 8.94 -8.20 12.21
CA THR A 40 8.47 -9.52 11.78
C THR A 40 9.21 -10.04 10.54
N PRO A 41 9.25 -9.36 9.39
CA PRO A 41 10.01 -9.81 8.22
C PRO A 41 11.53 -9.82 8.47
N LEU A 42 12.04 -8.90 9.27
CA LEU A 42 13.47 -8.87 9.63
C LEU A 42 13.88 -10.13 10.40
N ASN A 43 13.11 -10.50 11.43
CA ASN A 43 13.35 -11.73 12.18
C ASN A 43 13.17 -12.98 11.29
N GLY A 44 12.24 -12.92 10.34
CA GLY A 44 12.08 -13.97 9.33
C GLY A 44 13.33 -14.15 8.46
N ILE A 45 13.95 -13.05 8.01
CA ILE A 45 15.20 -13.10 7.25
C ILE A 45 16.32 -13.69 8.09
N LEU A 46 16.51 -13.20 9.31
CA LEU A 46 17.55 -13.69 10.22
C LEU A 46 17.37 -15.19 10.52
N GLY A 47 16.14 -15.62 10.83
CA GLY A 47 15.87 -17.04 11.07
C GLY A 47 16.12 -17.95 9.85
N MET A 48 15.83 -17.43 8.63
CA MET A 48 16.13 -18.19 7.40
C MET A 48 17.66 -18.24 7.12
N LEU A 49 18.41 -17.21 7.50
CA LEU A 49 19.88 -17.25 7.43
C LEU A 49 20.45 -18.31 8.36
N ASP A 50 19.99 -18.39 9.61
CA ASP A 50 20.42 -19.43 10.56
C ASP A 50 20.10 -20.85 10.07
N ILE A 51 18.92 -21.02 9.44
CA ILE A 51 18.52 -22.31 8.86
C ILE A 51 19.39 -22.65 7.64
N ALA A 52 19.68 -21.67 6.78
CA ALA A 52 20.55 -21.85 5.61
C ALA A 52 21.95 -22.28 6.02
N GLN A 53 22.55 -21.64 7.03
CA GLN A 53 23.86 -22.01 7.56
C GLN A 53 23.90 -23.47 8.09
N LYS A 54 22.84 -23.91 8.76
CA LYS A 54 22.74 -25.29 9.26
C LYS A 54 22.53 -26.33 8.16
N ASN A 55 22.10 -25.91 6.97
CA ASN A 55 21.78 -26.80 5.84
C ASN A 55 22.63 -26.51 4.60
N GLU A 56 23.89 -26.08 4.77
CA GLU A 56 24.78 -25.69 3.67
C GLU A 56 24.94 -26.75 2.58
N THR A 57 24.83 -28.02 2.95
CA THR A 57 24.97 -29.15 2.00
C THR A 57 23.66 -29.58 1.33
N ASN A 58 22.53 -28.93 1.64
CA ASN A 58 21.22 -29.25 1.08
C ASN A 58 20.73 -28.14 0.12
N PRO A 59 20.94 -28.29 -1.21
CA PRO A 59 20.58 -27.23 -2.18
C PRO A 59 19.10 -26.89 -2.19
N LYS A 60 18.22 -27.85 -1.91
CA LYS A 60 16.76 -27.63 -1.89
C LYS A 60 16.37 -26.76 -0.70
N ALA A 61 16.89 -27.07 0.49
CA ALA A 61 16.65 -26.28 1.69
C ALA A 61 17.20 -24.84 1.54
N LEU A 62 18.39 -24.68 0.93
CA LEU A 62 18.96 -23.38 0.64
C LEU A 62 18.07 -22.56 -0.31
N LEU A 63 17.55 -23.18 -1.36
CA LEU A 63 16.66 -22.49 -2.30
C LEU A 63 15.38 -22.00 -1.61
N GLU A 64 14.76 -22.82 -0.78
CA GLU A 64 13.58 -22.46 0.01
C GLU A 64 13.88 -21.30 0.98
N CYS A 65 15.02 -21.31 1.65
CA CYS A 65 15.47 -20.22 2.51
C CYS A 65 15.65 -18.92 1.72
N HIS A 66 16.31 -18.96 0.56
CA HIS A 66 16.49 -17.80 -0.29
C HIS A 66 15.16 -17.21 -0.78
N GLU A 67 14.21 -18.02 -1.18
CA GLU A 67 12.88 -17.55 -1.61
C GLU A 67 12.11 -16.87 -0.47
N LYS A 68 12.14 -17.46 0.73
CA LYS A 68 11.51 -16.87 1.91
C LYS A 68 12.17 -15.56 2.33
N MET A 69 13.50 -15.51 2.34
CA MET A 69 14.24 -14.27 2.63
C MET A 69 13.93 -13.18 1.61
N ARG A 70 13.89 -13.51 0.33
CA ARG A 70 13.55 -12.57 -0.75
C ARG A 70 12.15 -12.00 -0.57
N THR A 71 11.17 -12.85 -0.26
CA THR A 71 9.79 -12.43 0.00
C THR A 71 9.71 -11.49 1.20
N ALA A 72 10.39 -11.82 2.30
CA ALA A 72 10.44 -10.99 3.50
C ALA A 72 11.13 -9.64 3.25
N ALA A 73 12.22 -9.63 2.47
CA ALA A 73 12.91 -8.39 2.08
C ALA A 73 12.05 -7.47 1.21
N PHE A 74 11.28 -8.01 0.26
CA PHE A 74 10.33 -7.22 -0.53
C PHE A 74 9.22 -6.63 0.34
N HIS A 75 8.71 -7.41 1.30
CA HIS A 75 7.71 -6.90 2.25
C HIS A 75 8.27 -5.76 3.11
N LEU A 76 9.49 -5.93 3.64
CA LEU A 76 10.17 -4.88 4.42
C LEU A 76 10.38 -3.61 3.58
N LYS A 77 10.80 -3.74 2.33
CA LYS A 77 10.96 -2.60 1.41
C LYS A 77 9.64 -1.85 1.20
N ALA A 78 8.53 -2.56 1.05
CA ALA A 78 7.20 -1.94 0.90
C ALA A 78 6.82 -1.15 2.17
N LEU A 79 6.99 -1.73 3.36
CA LEU A 79 6.72 -1.05 4.63
C LEU A 79 7.56 0.22 4.82
N VAL A 80 8.85 0.18 4.47
CA VAL A 80 9.72 1.36 4.54
C VAL A 80 9.22 2.46 3.59
N ASN A 81 8.82 2.11 2.39
CA ASN A 81 8.26 3.08 1.43
C ASN A 81 6.95 3.69 1.97
N ASP A 82 6.06 2.90 2.55
CA ASP A 82 4.81 3.39 3.14
C ASP A 82 5.07 4.42 4.25
N VAL A 83 6.09 4.19 5.11
CA VAL A 83 6.52 5.15 6.14
C VAL A 83 7.07 6.44 5.53
N LEU A 84 7.90 6.33 4.50
CA LEU A 84 8.47 7.49 3.81
C LEU A 84 7.39 8.33 3.10
N ASP A 85 6.42 7.67 2.48
CA ASP A 85 5.30 8.35 1.82
C ASP A 85 4.42 9.08 2.84
N MET A 86 4.17 8.48 4.00
CA MET A 86 3.46 9.16 5.10
C MET A 86 4.21 10.41 5.60
N GLN A 87 5.53 10.32 5.80
CA GLN A 87 6.33 11.47 6.22
C GLN A 87 6.31 12.62 5.19
N ARG A 88 6.30 12.27 3.89
CA ARG A 88 6.19 13.27 2.81
C ARG A 88 4.84 13.98 2.82
N MET A 89 3.75 13.25 3.12
CA MET A 89 2.41 13.84 3.26
C MET A 89 2.31 14.83 4.43
N GLU A 90 2.97 14.54 5.57
CA GLU A 90 2.97 15.41 6.75
C GLU A 90 3.74 16.73 6.53
N THR A 91 4.71 16.75 5.63
CA THR A 91 5.60 17.91 5.44
C THR A 91 5.19 18.87 4.33
N ASP A 92 3.97 18.76 3.79
CA ASP A 92 3.48 19.54 2.61
C ASP A 92 4.41 19.49 1.38
N ARG A 93 5.39 18.60 1.38
CA ARG A 93 6.33 18.39 0.27
C ARG A 93 5.86 17.31 -0.72
N PHE A 94 4.61 16.90 -0.59
CA PHE A 94 4.04 15.89 -1.47
C PHE A 94 3.57 16.54 -2.78
N PHE A 95 4.52 16.74 -3.70
CA PHE A 95 4.21 17.18 -5.05
C PHE A 95 3.72 16.00 -5.88
N LEU A 96 2.42 15.93 -6.09
CA LEU A 96 1.88 15.03 -7.13
C LEU A 96 2.24 15.58 -8.51
N GLU A 97 2.92 14.77 -9.29
CA GLU A 97 3.12 15.07 -10.71
C GLU A 97 1.76 15.31 -11.38
N GLN A 98 1.69 16.34 -12.22
CA GLN A 98 0.51 16.67 -13.00
C GLN A 98 0.85 16.48 -14.48
N ILE A 99 1.07 15.22 -14.87
CA ILE A 99 1.41 14.86 -16.26
C ILE A 99 0.23 14.13 -16.91
N PRO A 100 0.04 14.30 -18.23
CA PRO A 100 -0.97 13.56 -18.97
C PRO A 100 -0.56 12.08 -19.09
N PHE A 101 -1.51 11.17 -18.87
CA PHE A 101 -1.31 9.73 -19.00
C PHE A 101 -2.58 9.01 -19.43
N ASP A 102 -2.43 7.79 -19.98
CA ASP A 102 -3.55 6.90 -20.29
C ASP A 102 -3.77 5.90 -19.15
N ILE A 103 -4.91 5.98 -18.48
CA ILE A 103 -5.27 5.08 -17.38
C ILE A 103 -5.35 3.61 -17.82
N ARG A 104 -5.66 3.34 -19.07
CA ARG A 104 -5.73 1.97 -19.62
C ARG A 104 -4.36 1.27 -19.56
N GLU A 105 -3.30 1.98 -19.93
CA GLU A 105 -1.94 1.45 -19.87
C GLU A 105 -1.54 1.09 -18.43
N ILE A 106 -1.90 1.93 -17.47
CA ILE A 106 -1.63 1.65 -16.06
C ILE A 106 -2.37 0.40 -15.60
N LEU A 107 -3.65 0.28 -15.94
CA LEU A 107 -4.48 -0.86 -15.57
C LEU A 107 -3.98 -2.15 -16.23
N ASP A 108 -3.66 -2.13 -17.52
CA ASP A 108 -3.16 -3.29 -18.25
C ASP A 108 -1.80 -3.76 -17.68
N ASN A 109 -0.92 -2.84 -17.31
CA ASN A 109 0.34 -3.16 -16.65
C ASN A 109 0.11 -3.79 -15.27
N CYS A 110 -0.80 -3.23 -14.45
CA CYS A 110 -1.14 -3.82 -13.16
C CYS A 110 -1.73 -5.23 -13.29
N TRP A 111 -2.61 -5.44 -14.27
CA TRP A 111 -3.17 -6.77 -14.58
C TRP A 111 -2.10 -7.78 -14.94
N SER A 112 -1.21 -7.42 -15.87
CA SER A 112 -0.13 -8.30 -16.33
C SER A 112 0.82 -8.69 -15.19
N MET A 113 1.11 -7.77 -14.28
CA MET A 113 1.96 -8.04 -13.11
C MET A 113 1.32 -9.01 -12.12
N LEU A 114 0.00 -9.00 -11.99
CA LEU A 114 -0.72 -9.79 -10.99
C LEU A 114 -1.32 -11.08 -11.53
N GLU A 115 -1.34 -11.27 -12.86
CA GLU A 115 -1.96 -12.44 -13.53
C GLU A 115 -1.37 -13.78 -13.06
N ALA A 116 -0.04 -13.86 -12.95
CA ALA A 116 0.63 -15.06 -12.46
C ALA A 116 0.30 -15.37 -10.99
N GLN A 117 0.15 -14.33 -10.16
CA GLN A 117 -0.21 -14.50 -8.75
C GLN A 117 -1.66 -14.93 -8.60
N ALA A 118 -2.58 -14.33 -9.33
CA ALA A 118 -4.00 -14.66 -9.33
C ALA A 118 -4.22 -16.11 -9.81
N SER A 119 -3.55 -16.52 -10.90
CA SER A 119 -3.63 -17.87 -11.44
C SER A 119 -3.16 -18.95 -10.45
N ARG A 120 -2.11 -18.70 -9.67
CA ARG A 120 -1.64 -19.64 -8.63
C ARG A 120 -2.66 -19.87 -7.52
N LEU A 121 -3.55 -18.90 -7.29
CA LEU A 121 -4.60 -18.96 -6.27
C LEU A 121 -5.98 -19.30 -6.84
N ASP A 122 -6.04 -19.70 -8.11
CA ASP A 122 -7.28 -20.00 -8.85
C ASP A 122 -8.26 -18.81 -8.84
N ILE A 123 -7.74 -17.60 -9.06
CA ILE A 123 -8.54 -16.36 -9.10
C ILE A 123 -8.56 -15.81 -10.52
N THR A 124 -9.76 -15.55 -11.04
CA THR A 124 -9.96 -14.98 -12.37
C THR A 124 -9.89 -13.46 -12.33
N LEU A 125 -8.94 -12.87 -13.04
CA LEU A 125 -8.88 -11.42 -13.26
C LEU A 125 -9.71 -11.04 -14.50
N LYS A 126 -10.78 -10.27 -14.31
CA LYS A 126 -11.65 -9.79 -15.41
C LYS A 126 -11.16 -8.41 -15.87
N LYS A 127 -10.53 -8.33 -17.03
CA LYS A 127 -10.09 -7.05 -17.63
C LYS A 127 -11.27 -6.13 -17.91
N ILE A 128 -11.02 -4.82 -17.82
CA ILE A 128 -11.97 -3.79 -18.26
C ILE A 128 -12.18 -3.96 -19.78
N LYS A 129 -13.45 -3.96 -20.20
CA LYS A 129 -13.77 -4.08 -21.63
C LYS A 129 -13.17 -2.88 -22.40
N PRO A 130 -12.51 -3.10 -23.54
CA PRO A 130 -12.08 -2.00 -24.42
C PRO A 130 -13.27 -1.09 -24.73
N GLY A 131 -13.08 0.24 -24.64
CA GLY A 131 -14.13 1.24 -24.89
C GLY A 131 -15.07 1.55 -23.73
N SER A 132 -14.97 0.87 -22.58
CA SER A 132 -15.79 1.18 -21.40
C SER A 132 -15.38 2.50 -20.71
N LEU A 133 -14.18 2.99 -20.95
CA LEU A 133 -13.68 4.27 -20.45
C LEU A 133 -13.87 5.37 -21.52
N LYS A 134 -14.84 6.23 -21.31
CA LYS A 134 -15.14 7.34 -22.24
C LYS A 134 -14.01 8.38 -22.31
N TYR A 135 -13.31 8.61 -21.19
CA TYR A 135 -12.19 9.55 -21.08
C TYR A 135 -10.99 8.84 -20.46
N PRO A 136 -10.14 8.18 -21.27
CA PRO A 136 -9.01 7.40 -20.75
C PRO A 136 -7.80 8.25 -20.43
N TYR A 137 -7.70 9.48 -20.98
CA TYR A 137 -6.58 10.38 -20.75
C TYR A 137 -6.88 11.27 -19.54
N LEU A 138 -5.99 11.21 -18.58
CA LEU A 138 -6.09 11.94 -17.32
C LEU A 138 -4.83 12.79 -17.11
N ILE A 139 -4.94 13.81 -16.25
CA ILE A 139 -3.79 14.58 -15.77
C ILE A 139 -3.63 14.25 -14.29
N GLY A 140 -2.41 13.89 -13.88
CA GLY A 140 -2.12 13.52 -12.49
C GLY A 140 -0.80 12.77 -12.39
N SER A 141 -0.62 12.00 -11.32
CA SER A 141 0.58 11.19 -11.09
C SER A 141 0.32 9.72 -11.44
N PRO A 142 0.83 9.23 -12.60
CA PRO A 142 0.68 7.85 -13.01
C PRO A 142 1.33 6.86 -12.03
N LEU A 143 2.41 7.28 -11.35
CA LEU A 143 3.09 6.47 -10.34
C LEU A 143 2.16 6.17 -9.16
N HIS A 144 1.53 7.20 -8.59
CA HIS A 144 0.66 7.03 -7.42
C HIS A 144 -0.65 6.32 -7.78
N ILE A 145 -1.20 6.57 -8.95
CA ILE A 145 -2.37 5.83 -9.45
C ILE A 145 -2.05 4.35 -9.60
N ARG A 146 -0.88 4.00 -10.16
CA ARG A 146 -0.41 2.61 -10.24
C ARG A 146 -0.28 1.99 -8.85
N GLN A 147 0.31 2.69 -7.89
CA GLN A 147 0.47 2.21 -6.52
C GLN A 147 -0.88 1.90 -5.86
N ILE A 148 -1.87 2.80 -6.03
CA ILE A 148 -3.24 2.59 -5.54
C ILE A 148 -3.84 1.31 -6.14
N PHE A 149 -3.77 1.15 -7.47
CA PHE A 149 -4.32 -0.04 -8.14
C PHE A 149 -3.60 -1.31 -7.72
N MET A 150 -2.28 -1.30 -7.65
CA MET A 150 -1.50 -2.46 -7.20
C MET A 150 -1.86 -2.88 -5.77
N ASN A 151 -2.01 -1.91 -4.86
CA ASN A 151 -2.42 -2.19 -3.48
C ASN A 151 -3.83 -2.78 -3.40
N LEU A 152 -4.80 -2.18 -4.11
CA LEU A 152 -6.17 -2.67 -4.11
C LEU A 152 -6.30 -4.06 -4.76
N LEU A 153 -5.68 -4.27 -5.90
CA LEU A 153 -5.74 -5.54 -6.63
C LEU A 153 -4.99 -6.65 -5.89
N SER A 154 -3.81 -6.38 -5.34
CA SER A 154 -3.07 -7.37 -4.54
C SER A 154 -3.83 -7.77 -3.27
N ASN A 155 -4.49 -6.81 -2.61
CA ASN A 155 -5.38 -7.11 -1.49
C ASN A 155 -6.60 -7.93 -1.92
N ALA A 156 -7.22 -7.58 -3.05
CA ALA A 156 -8.34 -8.33 -3.60
C ALA A 156 -7.96 -9.79 -3.96
N ILE A 157 -6.73 -10.03 -4.41
CA ILE A 157 -6.21 -11.38 -4.64
C ILE A 157 -5.97 -12.08 -3.29
N LYS A 158 -5.28 -11.43 -2.37
CA LYS A 158 -4.89 -12.01 -1.08
C LYS A 158 -6.08 -12.46 -0.23
N TYR A 159 -7.16 -11.68 -0.24
CA TYR A 159 -8.36 -11.93 0.59
C TYR A 159 -9.50 -12.57 -0.18
N ASN A 160 -9.26 -13.05 -1.41
CA ASN A 160 -10.26 -13.79 -2.19
C ASN A 160 -10.28 -15.27 -1.81
N LYS A 161 -11.32 -15.96 -2.25
CA LYS A 161 -11.44 -17.41 -2.15
C LYS A 161 -10.98 -18.08 -3.46
N PRO A 162 -10.49 -19.32 -3.43
CA PRO A 162 -10.23 -20.12 -4.64
C PRO A 162 -11.47 -20.17 -5.53
N GLY A 163 -11.31 -20.10 -6.84
CA GLY A 163 -12.40 -20.03 -7.82
C GLY A 163 -13.09 -18.65 -7.89
N GLY A 164 -12.59 -17.67 -7.14
CA GLY A 164 -13.13 -16.31 -7.12
C GLY A 164 -12.75 -15.49 -8.35
N SER A 165 -13.34 -14.29 -8.46
CA SER A 165 -12.99 -13.36 -9.55
C SER A 165 -12.86 -11.93 -9.04
N ILE A 166 -12.02 -11.16 -9.72
CA ILE A 166 -11.81 -9.72 -9.47
C ILE A 166 -12.15 -8.96 -10.75
N SER A 167 -12.94 -7.91 -10.60
CA SER A 167 -13.28 -7.00 -11.71
C SER A 167 -13.14 -5.55 -11.26
N VAL A 168 -12.70 -4.68 -12.18
CA VAL A 168 -12.66 -3.23 -11.98
C VAL A 168 -13.72 -2.60 -12.85
N HIS A 169 -14.48 -1.67 -12.26
CA HIS A 169 -15.47 -0.87 -12.95
C HIS A 169 -15.13 0.61 -12.77
N ALA A 170 -15.21 1.37 -13.82
CA ALA A 170 -15.02 2.81 -13.78
C ALA A 170 -16.33 3.52 -14.11
N LYS A 171 -16.68 4.56 -13.32
CA LYS A 171 -17.85 5.43 -13.56
C LYS A 171 -17.40 6.88 -13.42
N ILE A 172 -17.87 7.71 -14.36
CA ILE A 172 -17.67 9.16 -14.27
C ILE A 172 -18.74 9.72 -13.32
N ILE A 173 -18.30 10.40 -12.27
CA ILE A 173 -19.16 11.13 -11.35
C ILE A 173 -19.03 12.60 -11.74
N ARG A 174 -20.18 13.25 -12.07
CA ARG A 174 -20.28 14.68 -12.37
C ARG A 174 -20.62 15.45 -11.12
#